data_6c9811d1a3e8af4a94071cab9c803eae
#
_entry.id   6c9811d1a3e8af4a94071cab9c803eae
#
_cell.length_a   1.000
_cell.length_b   1.000
_cell.length_c   1.000
_cell.angle_alpha   90.00
_cell.angle_beta   90.00
_cell.angle_gamma   90.00
#
_symmetry.space_group_name_H-M   'P 1'
#
loop_
_entity.id
_entity.type
_entity.pdbx_description
1 polymer ?
#
loop_
_entity_poly.entity_id
_entity_poly.type
_entity_poly.pdbx_seq_one_letter_code
_entity_poly.pdbx_strand_id
1 'polypeptide(L)'
;MSVTADIATSDETEALLDLWQLYMKDLAKFRNLVVQADGRYRDDRLRTYLAYEEHWPFLIRKQDEMVGFALVRKSKPGTYTVGEFFIKSEFRRSGIGGRAVAEILQKFVGNWEIPFQNENSKAAVFWRKTIAQLGYQVTEVKLPVPDSPELPHDVWVSFTTTDTQ
;
A
#
# COMPACT_ATOMS: atom_id res chain seq x y z
N MET A 1 9.38 -19.65 3.92
CA MET A 1 9.20 -18.62 2.89
C MET A 1 9.77 -17.31 3.40
N SER A 2 10.73 -16.76 2.70
CA SER A 2 11.37 -15.49 3.08
C SER A 2 10.69 -14.34 2.33
N VAL A 3 10.07 -13.42 3.09
CA VAL A 3 9.43 -12.22 2.55
C VAL A 3 10.11 -11.01 3.18
N THR A 4 10.58 -10.09 2.36
CA THR A 4 11.20 -8.85 2.82
C THR A 4 10.49 -7.64 2.24
N ALA A 5 10.56 -6.53 2.95
CA ALA A 5 10.08 -5.23 2.48
C ALA A 5 11.17 -4.21 2.79
N ASP A 6 11.86 -3.76 1.76
CA ASP A 6 12.99 -2.84 1.87
C ASP A 6 12.79 -1.63 0.97
N ILE A 7 13.31 -0.48 1.41
CA ILE A 7 13.19 0.75 0.63
C ILE A 7 13.89 0.56 -0.71
N ALA A 8 13.20 0.89 -1.80
CA ALA A 8 13.74 0.79 -3.15
C ALA A 8 14.97 1.69 -3.32
N THR A 9 16.00 1.14 -3.94
CA THR A 9 17.20 1.90 -4.30
C THR A 9 16.96 2.64 -5.62
N SER A 10 17.85 3.58 -5.95
CA SER A 10 17.76 4.31 -7.23
C SER A 10 17.83 3.38 -8.44
N ASP A 11 18.57 2.27 -8.33
CA ASP A 11 18.68 1.27 -9.41
C ASP A 11 17.39 0.48 -9.60
N GLU A 12 16.47 0.53 -8.64
CA GLU A 12 15.23 -0.24 -8.65
C GLU A 12 14.02 0.59 -9.10
N THR A 13 14.23 1.84 -9.47
CA THR A 13 13.16 2.76 -9.89
C THR A 13 12.35 2.21 -11.06
N GLU A 14 13.02 1.68 -12.08
CA GLU A 14 12.32 1.13 -13.25
C GLU A 14 11.44 -0.07 -12.88
N ALA A 15 11.93 -0.95 -12.02
CA ALA A 15 11.16 -2.08 -11.54
C ALA A 15 9.91 -1.61 -10.79
N LEU A 16 10.05 -0.58 -9.97
CA LEU A 16 8.94 -0.01 -9.23
C LEU A 16 7.92 0.65 -10.15
N LEU A 17 8.37 1.36 -11.19
CA LEU A 17 7.49 1.95 -12.20
C LEU A 17 6.70 0.88 -12.96
N ASP A 18 7.32 -0.25 -13.28
CA ASP A 18 6.64 -1.36 -13.94
C ASP A 18 5.58 -1.99 -13.05
N LEU A 19 5.90 -2.19 -11.77
CA LEU A 19 4.92 -2.69 -10.79
C LEU A 19 3.75 -1.72 -10.63
N TRP A 20 4.03 -0.42 -10.67
CA TRP A 20 2.99 0.61 -10.58
C TRP A 20 1.97 0.48 -11.72
N GLN A 21 2.43 0.21 -12.94
CA GLN A 21 1.53 0.04 -14.09
C GLN A 21 0.59 -1.16 -13.90
N LEU A 22 1.10 -2.26 -13.35
CA LEU A 22 0.28 -3.43 -13.03
C LEU A 22 -0.76 -3.10 -11.95
N TYR A 23 -0.35 -2.35 -10.93
CA TYR A 23 -1.23 -1.90 -9.85
C TYR A 23 -2.37 -1.02 -10.37
N MET A 24 -2.03 -0.04 -11.20
CA MET A 24 -3.02 0.88 -11.78
C MET A 24 -4.01 0.13 -12.66
N LYS A 25 -3.55 -0.88 -13.40
CA LYS A 25 -4.42 -1.73 -14.20
C LYS A 25 -5.46 -2.46 -13.34
N ASP A 26 -5.03 -2.94 -12.17
CA ASP A 26 -5.95 -3.57 -11.22
C ASP A 26 -6.96 -2.57 -10.66
N LEU A 27 -6.51 -1.37 -10.29
CA LEU A 27 -7.39 -0.33 -9.76
C LEU A 27 -8.42 0.13 -10.80
N ALA A 28 -8.07 0.09 -12.07
CA ALA A 28 -8.97 0.49 -13.17
C ALA A 28 -10.25 -0.34 -13.23
N LYS A 29 -10.27 -1.53 -12.60
CA LYS A 29 -11.47 -2.36 -12.49
C LYS A 29 -12.53 -1.76 -11.59
N PHE A 30 -12.13 -0.86 -10.67
CA PHE A 30 -13.01 -0.26 -9.67
C PHE A 30 -13.25 1.22 -9.88
N ARG A 31 -12.39 1.89 -10.61
CA ARG A 31 -12.46 3.33 -10.88
C ARG A 31 -12.00 3.62 -12.29
N ASN A 32 -12.59 4.67 -12.89
CA ASN A 32 -12.21 5.08 -14.24
C ASN A 32 -10.86 5.81 -14.16
N LEU A 33 -9.80 5.10 -14.53
CA LEU A 33 -8.46 5.67 -14.61
C LEU A 33 -8.13 5.98 -16.06
N VAL A 34 -7.58 7.17 -16.29
CA VAL A 34 -7.23 7.62 -17.64
C VAL A 34 -5.89 7.04 -18.05
N VAL A 35 -5.86 6.42 -19.24
CA VAL A 35 -4.62 5.98 -19.88
C VAL A 35 -4.08 7.16 -20.68
N GLN A 36 -2.80 7.45 -20.53
CA GLN A 36 -2.12 8.52 -21.26
C GLN A 36 -1.95 8.16 -22.75
N ALA A 37 -1.55 9.13 -23.56
CA ALA A 37 -1.36 8.94 -24.99
C ALA A 37 -0.35 7.84 -25.31
N ASP A 38 0.63 7.60 -24.42
CA ASP A 38 1.63 6.54 -24.56
C ASP A 38 1.14 5.16 -24.11
N GLY A 39 -0.11 5.04 -23.70
CA GLY A 39 -0.70 3.80 -23.22
C GLY A 39 -0.43 3.47 -21.77
N ARG A 40 0.24 4.35 -21.04
CA ARG A 40 0.58 4.12 -19.62
C ARG A 40 -0.33 4.92 -18.70
N TYR A 41 -0.49 4.43 -17.47
CA TYR A 41 -1.19 5.16 -16.41
C TYR A 41 -0.25 6.20 -15.81
N ARG A 42 -0.84 7.26 -15.25
CA ARG A 42 -0.08 8.31 -14.58
C ARG A 42 0.63 7.74 -13.34
N ASP A 43 1.82 8.23 -13.09
CA ASP A 43 2.66 7.77 -11.99
C ASP A 43 3.04 8.90 -11.01
N ASP A 44 2.31 10.00 -11.02
CA ASP A 44 2.59 11.17 -10.17
C ASP A 44 2.64 10.79 -8.70
N ARG A 45 1.69 9.97 -8.24
CA ARG A 45 1.64 9.56 -6.84
C ARG A 45 2.86 8.73 -6.45
N LEU A 46 3.29 7.83 -7.33
CA LEU A 46 4.50 7.05 -7.09
C LEU A 46 5.73 7.95 -7.00
N ARG A 47 5.87 8.90 -7.93
CA ARG A 47 7.01 9.80 -7.98
C ARG A 47 7.13 10.67 -6.74
N THR A 48 6.01 11.02 -6.11
CA THR A 48 6.00 11.70 -4.82
C THR A 48 6.77 10.91 -3.76
N TYR A 49 6.57 9.59 -3.72
CA TYR A 49 7.27 8.72 -2.77
C TYR A 49 8.76 8.57 -3.06
N LEU A 50 9.15 8.78 -4.31
CA LEU A 50 10.56 8.73 -4.71
C LEU A 50 11.30 10.05 -4.45
N ALA A 51 10.59 11.17 -4.37
CA ALA A 51 11.18 12.51 -4.36
C ALA A 51 11.18 13.21 -3.00
N TYR A 52 10.20 12.95 -2.15
CA TYR A 52 10.00 13.72 -0.92
C TYR A 52 10.45 12.98 0.32
N GLU A 53 10.92 13.73 1.32
CA GLU A 53 11.28 13.20 2.63
C GLU A 53 10.03 12.64 3.35
N GLU A 54 10.26 11.75 4.28
CA GLU A 54 9.20 11.10 5.05
C GLU A 54 8.20 10.36 4.16
N HIS A 55 8.69 9.92 3.00
CA HIS A 55 8.00 9.03 2.07
C HIS A 55 8.93 7.85 1.78
N TRP A 56 8.42 6.65 1.93
CA TRP A 56 9.24 5.44 1.83
C TRP A 56 8.60 4.45 0.84
N PRO A 57 9.19 4.30 -0.35
CA PRO A 57 8.72 3.31 -1.31
C PRO A 57 9.39 1.97 -1.02
N PHE A 58 8.64 1.03 -0.47
CA PHE A 58 9.13 -0.32 -0.19
C PHE A 58 8.91 -1.23 -1.37
N LEU A 59 9.94 -1.98 -1.76
CA LEU A 59 9.80 -3.13 -2.64
C LEU A 59 9.63 -4.39 -1.80
N ILE A 60 8.67 -5.20 -2.19
CA ILE A 60 8.37 -6.47 -1.51
C ILE A 60 8.95 -7.60 -2.33
N ARG A 61 9.74 -8.44 -1.69
CA ARG A 61 10.37 -9.61 -2.32
C ARG A 61 9.98 -10.88 -1.62
N LYS A 62 9.77 -11.91 -2.41
CA LYS A 62 9.75 -13.29 -1.94
C LYS A 62 11.07 -13.90 -2.35
N GLN A 63 11.93 -14.20 -1.38
CA GLN A 63 13.31 -14.51 -1.66
C GLN A 63 13.94 -13.33 -2.44
N ASP A 64 14.45 -13.55 -3.64
CA ASP A 64 15.05 -12.48 -4.45
C ASP A 64 14.10 -11.91 -5.51
N GLU A 65 12.89 -12.44 -5.62
CA GLU A 65 11.94 -12.01 -6.66
C GLU A 65 11.08 -10.85 -6.17
N MET A 66 11.00 -9.78 -6.97
CA MET A 66 10.15 -8.64 -6.69
C MET A 66 8.70 -8.99 -6.97
N VAL A 67 7.87 -9.01 -5.93
CA VAL A 67 6.47 -9.46 -6.03
C VAL A 67 5.46 -8.36 -5.78
N GLY A 68 5.90 -7.19 -5.34
CA GLY A 68 4.98 -6.09 -5.06
C GLY A 68 5.68 -4.89 -4.47
N PHE A 69 4.87 -3.95 -3.97
CA PHE A 69 5.37 -2.74 -3.31
C PHE A 69 4.40 -2.24 -2.26
N ALA A 70 4.90 -1.39 -1.40
CA ALA A 70 4.09 -0.62 -0.45
C ALA A 70 4.64 0.79 -0.38
N LEU A 71 3.78 1.77 -0.54
CA LEU A 71 4.18 3.18 -0.44
C LEU A 71 3.72 3.73 0.91
N VAL A 72 4.68 4.04 1.75
CA VAL A 72 4.45 4.49 3.13
C VAL A 72 4.86 5.95 3.25
N ARG A 73 4.09 6.73 3.99
CA ARG A 73 4.44 8.12 4.29
C ARG A 73 4.09 8.45 5.73
N LYS A 74 4.73 9.47 6.24
CA LYS A 74 4.34 10.10 7.50
C LYS A 74 3.32 11.18 7.18
N SER A 75 2.06 10.98 7.57
CA SER A 75 0.98 11.90 7.23
C SER A 75 0.92 13.11 8.16
N LYS A 76 1.35 12.92 9.40
CA LYS A 76 1.48 13.97 10.43
C LYS A 76 2.41 13.44 11.52
N PRO A 77 2.87 14.27 12.46
CA PRO A 77 3.77 13.79 13.51
C PRO A 77 3.24 12.56 14.24
N GLY A 78 4.04 11.51 14.29
CA GLY A 78 3.70 10.24 14.94
C GLY A 78 2.69 9.37 14.23
N THR A 79 2.28 9.73 13.01
CA THR A 79 1.26 8.97 12.26
C THR A 79 1.78 8.60 10.88
N TYR A 80 1.65 7.32 10.54
CA TYR A 80 2.08 6.74 9.27
C TYR A 80 0.89 6.21 8.48
N THR A 81 1.03 6.23 7.17
CA THR A 81 -0.02 5.77 6.25
C THR A 81 0.60 4.85 5.21
N VAL A 82 -0.05 3.71 4.95
CA VAL A 82 0.23 2.94 3.73
C VAL A 82 -0.72 3.49 2.67
N GLY A 83 -0.20 4.37 1.82
CA GLY A 83 -1.01 5.02 0.80
C GLY A 83 -1.35 4.12 -0.36
N GLU A 84 -0.42 3.25 -0.75
CA GLU A 84 -0.57 2.33 -1.86
C GLU A 84 0.06 0.99 -1.47
N PHE A 85 -0.58 -0.12 -1.89
CA PHE A 85 -0.08 -1.47 -1.58
C PHE A 85 -0.47 -2.41 -2.71
N PHE A 86 0.47 -3.21 -3.18
CA PHE A 86 0.25 -4.10 -4.31
C PHE A 86 1.09 -5.37 -4.19
N ILE A 87 0.45 -6.50 -4.42
CA ILE A 87 1.11 -7.80 -4.64
C ILE A 87 0.64 -8.31 -6.00
N LYS A 88 1.57 -8.74 -6.83
CA LYS A 88 1.25 -9.33 -8.14
C LYS A 88 0.23 -10.45 -7.96
N SER A 89 -0.71 -10.57 -8.90
CA SER A 89 -1.83 -11.51 -8.81
C SER A 89 -1.38 -12.96 -8.59
N GLU A 90 -0.32 -13.40 -9.25
CA GLU A 90 0.19 -14.76 -9.13
C GLU A 90 0.79 -15.09 -7.76
N PHE A 91 1.07 -14.08 -6.95
CA PHE A 91 1.63 -14.26 -5.59
C PHE A 91 0.63 -14.00 -4.47
N ARG A 92 -0.63 -13.77 -4.80
CA ARG A 92 -1.69 -13.54 -3.81
C ARG A 92 -2.14 -14.85 -3.18
N ARG A 93 -2.81 -14.75 -2.01
CA ARG A 93 -3.35 -15.86 -1.23
C ARG A 93 -2.29 -16.85 -0.72
N SER A 94 -1.05 -16.39 -0.62
CA SER A 94 0.07 -17.20 -0.13
C SER A 94 0.64 -16.68 1.19
N GLY A 95 0.05 -15.63 1.75
CA GLY A 95 0.53 -15.01 2.99
C GLY A 95 1.64 -13.98 2.79
N ILE A 96 2.06 -13.72 1.56
CA ILE A 96 3.13 -12.76 1.27
C ILE A 96 2.74 -11.36 1.71
N GLY A 97 1.52 -10.93 1.36
CA GLY A 97 1.04 -9.59 1.71
C GLY A 97 1.04 -9.34 3.21
N GLY A 98 0.51 -10.28 3.99
CA GLY A 98 0.47 -10.17 5.44
C GLY A 98 1.85 -10.10 6.07
N ARG A 99 2.79 -10.90 5.58
CA ARG A 99 4.18 -10.86 6.07
C ARG A 99 4.88 -9.56 5.74
N ALA A 100 4.63 -9.02 4.55
CA ALA A 100 5.19 -7.72 4.15
C ALA A 100 4.65 -6.60 5.04
N VAL A 101 3.35 -6.60 5.32
CA VAL A 101 2.73 -5.61 6.22
C VAL A 101 3.36 -5.72 7.61
N ALA A 102 3.51 -6.93 8.14
CA ALA A 102 4.12 -7.13 9.46
C ALA A 102 5.53 -6.54 9.53
N GLU A 103 6.34 -6.76 8.50
CA GLU A 103 7.69 -6.19 8.43
C GLU A 103 7.68 -4.66 8.41
N ILE A 104 6.79 -4.07 7.62
CA ILE A 104 6.71 -2.61 7.50
C ILE A 104 6.26 -1.99 8.82
N LEU A 105 5.25 -2.56 9.48
CA LEU A 105 4.74 -2.02 10.74
C LEU A 105 5.79 -2.04 11.85
N GLN A 106 6.73 -2.97 11.81
CA GLN A 106 7.82 -3.03 12.80
C GLN A 106 8.84 -1.92 12.62
N LYS A 107 8.91 -1.31 11.44
CA LYS A 107 9.89 -0.26 11.14
C LYS A 107 9.47 1.11 11.66
N PHE A 108 8.19 1.31 11.95
CA PHE A 108 7.64 2.60 12.34
C PHE A 108 6.67 2.41 13.49
N VAL A 109 7.10 2.75 14.70
CA VAL A 109 6.26 2.68 15.90
C VAL A 109 5.44 3.97 16.01
N GLY A 110 4.14 3.85 16.13
CA GLY A 110 3.24 4.99 16.27
C GLY A 110 1.84 4.68 15.81
N ASN A 111 1.13 5.72 15.42
CA ASN A 111 -0.23 5.60 14.89
C ASN A 111 -0.18 5.29 13.40
N TRP A 112 -1.10 4.43 12.97
CA TRP A 112 -1.24 4.07 11.56
C TRP A 112 -2.65 4.38 11.08
N GLU A 113 -2.74 4.91 9.86
CA GLU A 113 -4.01 5.14 9.18
C GLU A 113 -3.87 4.56 7.78
N ILE A 114 -4.68 3.56 7.45
CA ILE A 114 -4.58 2.85 6.18
C ILE A 114 -5.90 2.93 5.43
N PRO A 115 -5.93 3.58 4.24
CA PRO A 115 -7.13 3.64 3.42
C PRO A 115 -7.22 2.46 2.47
N PHE A 116 -8.46 2.04 2.17
CA PHE A 116 -8.70 1.14 1.05
C PHE A 116 -10.06 1.46 0.43
N GLN A 117 -10.19 1.07 -0.84
CA GLN A 117 -11.45 1.23 -1.57
C GLN A 117 -12.44 0.18 -1.09
N ASN A 118 -13.57 0.62 -0.59
CA ASN A 118 -14.58 -0.29 -0.05
C ASN A 118 -15.19 -1.18 -1.15
N GLU A 119 -15.29 -0.68 -2.38
CA GLU A 119 -15.75 -1.45 -3.53
C GLU A 119 -14.77 -2.55 -3.96
N ASN A 120 -13.51 -2.45 -3.56
CA ASN A 120 -12.52 -3.51 -3.77
C ASN A 120 -12.61 -4.48 -2.60
N SER A 121 -13.52 -5.44 -2.70
CA SER A 121 -13.81 -6.38 -1.60
C SER A 121 -12.59 -7.21 -1.20
N LYS A 122 -11.72 -7.56 -2.15
CA LYS A 122 -10.49 -8.33 -1.86
C LYS A 122 -9.53 -7.52 -1.01
N ALA A 123 -9.36 -6.25 -1.30
CA ALA A 123 -8.52 -5.35 -0.51
C ALA A 123 -9.10 -5.16 0.89
N ALA A 124 -10.40 -4.96 0.99
CA ALA A 124 -11.09 -4.81 2.27
C ALA A 124 -10.88 -6.03 3.17
N VAL A 125 -11.09 -7.23 2.62
CA VAL A 125 -10.88 -8.49 3.35
C VAL A 125 -9.42 -8.63 3.76
N PHE A 126 -8.49 -8.35 2.85
CA PHE A 126 -7.06 -8.44 3.13
C PHE A 126 -6.65 -7.57 4.31
N TRP A 127 -7.01 -6.28 4.28
CA TRP A 127 -6.58 -5.35 5.33
C TRP A 127 -7.20 -5.69 6.68
N ARG A 128 -8.50 -5.97 6.73
CA ARG A 128 -9.18 -6.31 7.98
C ARG A 128 -8.60 -7.58 8.59
N LYS A 129 -8.41 -8.60 7.78
CA LYS A 129 -7.86 -9.88 8.24
C LYS A 129 -6.41 -9.73 8.71
N THR A 130 -5.59 -9.03 7.93
CA THR A 130 -4.17 -8.87 8.24
C THR A 130 -3.97 -8.13 9.57
N ILE A 131 -4.67 -7.01 9.76
CA ILE A 131 -4.52 -6.22 10.99
C ILE A 131 -5.07 -6.98 12.20
N ALA A 132 -6.19 -7.69 12.03
CA ALA A 132 -6.75 -8.51 13.09
C ALA A 132 -5.80 -9.63 13.51
N GLN A 133 -5.16 -10.29 12.55
CA GLN A 133 -4.19 -11.35 12.84
C GLN A 133 -2.95 -10.83 13.58
N LEU A 134 -2.59 -9.57 13.38
CA LEU A 134 -1.48 -8.94 14.09
C LEU A 134 -1.87 -8.49 15.50
N GLY A 135 -3.15 -8.58 15.87
CA GLY A 135 -3.61 -8.34 17.23
C GLY A 135 -3.90 -6.89 17.57
N TYR A 136 -3.92 -5.99 16.59
CA TYR A 136 -4.21 -4.59 16.83
C TYR A 136 -5.71 -4.34 16.92
N GLN A 137 -6.10 -3.44 17.86
CA GLN A 137 -7.45 -2.91 17.92
C GLN A 137 -7.58 -1.80 16.89
N VAL A 138 -8.60 -1.92 16.04
CA VAL A 138 -8.79 -0.98 14.93
C VAL A 138 -10.06 -0.18 15.10
N THR A 139 -10.01 1.07 14.59
CA THR A 139 -11.16 1.93 14.38
C THR A 139 -11.31 2.13 12.88
N GLU A 140 -12.54 2.04 12.38
CA GLU A 140 -12.83 2.29 10.96
C GLU A 140 -13.66 3.53 10.79
N VAL A 141 -13.30 4.36 9.80
CA VAL A 141 -14.03 5.57 9.42
C VAL A 141 -14.17 5.58 7.91
N LYS A 142 -15.32 5.98 7.40
CA LYS A 142 -15.54 6.16 5.96
C LYS A 142 -15.40 7.64 5.63
N LEU A 143 -14.51 7.96 4.70
CA LEU A 143 -14.26 9.34 4.27
C LEU A 143 -14.43 9.46 2.77
N PRO A 144 -14.94 10.62 2.28
CA PRO A 144 -15.08 10.84 0.84
C PRO A 144 -13.72 10.86 0.15
N VAL A 145 -13.70 10.39 -1.09
CA VAL A 145 -12.51 10.48 -1.93
C VAL A 145 -12.29 11.94 -2.30
N PRO A 146 -11.10 12.51 -2.07
CA PRO A 146 -10.85 13.93 -2.40
C PRO A 146 -11.17 14.23 -3.85
N ASP A 147 -11.89 15.35 -4.09
CA ASP A 147 -12.25 15.86 -5.42
C ASP A 147 -13.11 14.91 -6.27
N SER A 148 -13.66 13.85 -5.68
CA SER A 148 -14.47 12.86 -6.39
C SER A 148 -15.69 12.46 -5.56
N PRO A 149 -16.63 13.40 -5.33
CA PRO A 149 -17.79 13.14 -4.45
C PRO A 149 -18.74 12.06 -5.01
N GLU A 150 -18.66 11.74 -6.28
CA GLU A 150 -19.48 10.72 -6.93
C GLU A 150 -18.99 9.28 -6.62
N LEU A 151 -17.78 9.13 -6.11
CA LEU A 151 -17.21 7.81 -5.80
C LEU A 151 -17.67 7.33 -4.41
N PRO A 152 -17.77 6.00 -4.20
CA PRO A 152 -17.94 5.46 -2.86
C PRO A 152 -16.84 5.95 -1.92
N HIS A 153 -17.18 6.16 -0.65
CA HIS A 153 -16.19 6.60 0.34
C HIS A 153 -15.12 5.52 0.55
N ASP A 154 -13.89 5.95 0.73
CA ASP A 154 -12.81 5.08 1.17
C ASP A 154 -13.01 4.71 2.64
N VAL A 155 -12.62 3.50 3.01
CA VAL A 155 -12.54 3.08 4.41
C VAL A 155 -11.13 3.37 4.91
N TRP A 156 -11.04 4.03 6.07
CA TRP A 156 -9.78 4.28 6.75
C TRP A 156 -9.75 3.48 8.04
N VAL A 157 -8.78 2.59 8.17
CA VAL A 157 -8.56 1.85 9.42
C VAL A 157 -7.42 2.51 10.19
N SER A 158 -7.62 2.67 11.49
CA SER A 158 -6.64 3.31 12.37
C SER A 158 -6.29 2.37 13.53
N PHE A 159 -5.02 2.32 13.87
CA PHE A 159 -4.52 1.52 15.00
C PHE A 159 -3.16 2.07 15.45
N THR A 160 -2.66 1.58 16.57
CA THR A 160 -1.38 2.02 17.13
C THR A 160 -0.46 0.81 17.30
N THR A 161 0.78 0.96 16.84
CA THR A 161 1.82 -0.05 17.07
C THR A 161 2.68 0.36 18.26
N THR A 162 3.21 -0.64 18.95
CA THR A 162 4.12 -0.43 20.08
C THR A 162 5.42 -1.19 19.82
N ASP A 163 6.48 -0.77 20.51
CA ASP A 163 7.73 -1.53 20.45
C ASP A 163 7.50 -2.96 20.92
N THR A 164 7.86 -3.91 20.09
CA THR A 164 7.88 -5.31 20.46
C THR A 164 9.24 -5.60 21.10
N GLN A 165 9.20 -5.99 22.35
CA GLN A 165 10.41 -6.44 23.04
C GLN A 165 10.61 -7.93 22.83
#